data_113bc34fb67c9dba9ad6e66b4382a737
#
_entry.id   113bc34fb67c9dba9ad6e66b4382a737
#
_cell.length_a   1.000
_cell.length_b   1.000
_cell.length_c   1.000
_cell.angle_alpha   90.00
_cell.angle_beta   90.00
_cell.angle_gamma   90.00
#
_symmetry.space_group_name_H-M   'P 1'
#
loop_
_entity.id
_entity.type
_entity.pdbx_description
1 polymer ?
#
loop_
_entity_poly.entity_id
_entity_poly.type
_entity_poly.pdbx_seq_one_letter_code
_entity_poly.pdbx_strand_id
1 'polypeptide(L)'
;MKRLHWKCYIPRLCQALNEDDPDRRVEFCEWYLAKCADDVKFAHKIVWSDEATFKLNGVIVWCGISALGIIGPFFFNETVNGESYLNLFQEFIGPQITEMFGEDSDIYFQQNGAPPHYHRDLRAPLDAVFPNTWIGRRGPIEYPARSPDLTPMDFFLWGYLKDNVYANKPRTIDALKLEIERQCRDIPNDMFRDVCESLGARYQRCLDNNGHQFEHSQT
;
A
#
# COMPACT_ATOMS: atom_id res chain seq x y z
N MET A 1 -31.89 -18.76 25.11
CA MET A 1 -31.75 -18.53 23.66
C MET A 1 -30.28 -18.19 23.36
N LYS A 2 -29.51 -19.08 22.70
CA LYS A 2 -28.13 -18.77 22.28
C LYS A 2 -28.18 -17.74 21.13
N ARG A 3 -27.62 -16.55 21.33
CA ARG A 3 -27.42 -15.58 20.22
C ARG A 3 -26.42 -16.19 19.22
N LEU A 4 -26.91 -16.51 18.06
CA LEU A 4 -26.05 -16.85 16.90
C LEU A 4 -25.28 -15.58 16.51
N HIS A 5 -23.98 -15.54 16.82
CA HIS A 5 -23.08 -14.51 16.31
C HIS A 5 -22.79 -14.83 14.83
N TRP A 6 -23.58 -14.25 13.93
CA TRP A 6 -23.26 -14.27 12.50
C TRP A 6 -22.03 -13.39 12.29
N LYS A 7 -20.88 -13.99 11.97
CA LYS A 7 -19.76 -13.26 11.40
C LYS A 7 -20.09 -12.99 9.94
N CYS A 8 -20.24 -11.72 9.57
CA CYS A 8 -20.39 -11.35 8.18
C CYS A 8 -19.07 -11.69 7.46
N TYR A 9 -19.09 -12.72 6.62
CA TYR A 9 -17.93 -13.07 5.81
C TYR A 9 -17.96 -12.19 4.55
N ILE A 10 -17.04 -11.23 4.45
CA ILE A 10 -16.82 -10.46 3.22
C ILE A 10 -15.79 -11.25 2.42
N PRO A 11 -16.19 -11.88 1.29
CA PRO A 11 -15.23 -12.57 0.45
C PRO A 11 -14.24 -11.56 -0.10
N ARG A 12 -12.95 -11.72 0.20
CA ARG A 12 -11.88 -10.96 -0.45
C ARG A 12 -11.57 -11.64 -1.77
N LEU A 13 -11.61 -10.85 -2.85
CA LEU A 13 -11.18 -11.33 -4.16
C LEU A 13 -9.65 -11.43 -4.15
N CYS A 14 -9.11 -12.64 -4.08
CA CYS A 14 -7.69 -12.88 -4.30
C CYS A 14 -7.42 -12.97 -5.79
N GLN A 15 -6.36 -12.33 -6.26
CA GLN A 15 -5.88 -12.54 -7.62
C GLN A 15 -5.28 -13.94 -7.72
N ALA A 16 -5.58 -14.65 -8.82
CA ALA A 16 -4.95 -15.95 -9.07
C ALA A 16 -3.43 -15.74 -9.25
N LEU A 17 -2.63 -16.53 -8.53
CA LEU A 17 -1.18 -16.50 -8.66
C LEU A 17 -0.77 -17.25 -9.93
N ASN A 18 0.28 -16.74 -10.59
CA ASN A 18 0.98 -17.47 -11.63
C ASN A 18 1.96 -18.46 -11.00
N GLU A 19 2.55 -19.31 -11.85
CA GLU A 19 3.46 -20.39 -11.42
C GLU A 19 4.66 -19.87 -10.60
N ASP A 20 5.24 -18.72 -11.00
CA ASP A 20 6.42 -18.13 -10.34
C ASP A 20 6.09 -17.20 -9.15
N ASP A 21 4.82 -16.87 -8.92
CA ASP A 21 4.46 -15.90 -7.89
C ASP A 21 4.72 -16.40 -6.46
N PRO A 22 4.45 -17.67 -6.11
CA PRO A 22 4.71 -18.16 -4.76
C PRO A 22 6.18 -17.99 -4.35
N ASP A 23 7.13 -18.32 -5.23
CA ASP A 23 8.57 -18.23 -4.94
C ASP A 23 8.98 -16.77 -4.71
N ARG A 24 8.52 -15.83 -5.56
CA ARG A 24 8.78 -14.39 -5.39
C ARG A 24 8.18 -13.82 -4.12
N ARG A 25 7.02 -14.32 -3.71
CA ARG A 25 6.36 -13.94 -2.46
C ARG A 25 7.15 -14.43 -1.25
N VAL A 26 7.67 -15.67 -1.31
CA VAL A 26 8.57 -16.22 -0.29
C VAL A 26 9.83 -15.37 -0.17
N GLU A 27 10.52 -15.11 -1.30
CA GLU A 27 11.75 -14.31 -1.33
C GLU A 27 11.54 -12.91 -0.71
N PHE A 28 10.46 -12.24 -1.06
CA PHE A 28 10.15 -10.92 -0.49
C PHE A 28 9.84 -10.99 1.02
N CYS A 29 9.06 -11.98 1.46
CA CYS A 29 8.73 -12.15 2.87
C CYS A 29 9.97 -12.48 3.72
N GLU A 30 10.86 -13.35 3.22
CA GLU A 30 12.13 -13.67 3.87
C GLU A 30 13.03 -12.45 3.98
N TRP A 31 13.17 -11.69 2.89
CA TRP A 31 13.91 -10.42 2.88
C TRP A 31 13.39 -9.45 3.96
N TYR A 32 12.09 -9.23 4.01
CA TYR A 32 11.48 -8.30 4.98
C TYR A 32 11.71 -8.76 6.42
N LEU A 33 11.48 -10.05 6.71
CA LEU A 33 11.65 -10.59 8.06
C LEU A 33 13.11 -10.57 8.51
N ALA A 34 14.05 -10.81 7.60
CA ALA A 34 15.48 -10.65 7.88
C ALA A 34 15.82 -9.20 8.24
N LYS A 35 15.28 -8.21 7.49
CA LYS A 35 15.44 -6.79 7.83
C LYS A 35 14.86 -6.42 9.20
N CYS A 36 13.71 -6.97 9.55
CA CYS A 36 13.12 -6.79 10.89
C CYS A 36 13.94 -7.44 12.01
N ALA A 37 14.62 -8.54 11.73
CA ALA A 37 15.52 -9.17 12.69
C ALA A 37 16.79 -8.34 12.94
N ASP A 38 17.30 -7.67 11.89
CA ASP A 38 18.46 -6.78 11.98
C ASP A 38 18.10 -5.42 12.61
N ASP A 39 16.90 -4.90 12.33
CA ASP A 39 16.40 -3.61 12.84
C ASP A 39 14.93 -3.73 13.28
N VAL A 40 14.71 -3.70 14.58
CA VAL A 40 13.36 -3.80 15.19
C VAL A 40 12.41 -2.65 14.76
N LYS A 41 12.98 -1.55 14.25
CA LYS A 41 12.22 -0.39 13.73
C LYS A 41 12.02 -0.44 12.21
N PHE A 42 12.49 -1.49 11.54
CA PHE A 42 12.44 -1.56 10.07
C PHE A 42 11.02 -1.38 9.51
N ALA A 43 10.00 -1.96 10.16
CA ALA A 43 8.60 -1.79 9.77
C ALA A 43 8.14 -0.32 9.72
N HIS A 44 8.79 0.57 10.49
CA HIS A 44 8.48 2.01 10.53
C HIS A 44 9.21 2.82 9.46
N LYS A 45 10.15 2.21 8.77
CA LYS A 45 10.97 2.85 7.73
C LYS A 45 10.41 2.70 6.32
N ILE A 46 9.22 2.14 6.16
CA ILE A 46 8.64 1.88 4.85
C ILE A 46 7.43 2.77 4.62
N VAL A 47 7.41 3.45 3.48
CA VAL A 47 6.22 4.09 2.93
C VAL A 47 5.61 3.14 1.89
N TRP A 48 4.43 2.64 2.18
CA TRP A 48 3.63 1.78 1.30
C TRP A 48 2.71 2.64 0.47
N SER A 49 2.71 2.49 -0.84
CA SER A 49 1.89 3.32 -1.71
C SER A 49 1.10 2.52 -2.74
N ASP A 50 -0.04 3.06 -3.14
CA ASP A 50 -0.90 2.47 -4.15
C ASP A 50 -1.96 3.47 -4.64
N GLU A 51 -2.67 3.12 -5.72
CA GLU A 51 -3.84 3.84 -6.23
C GLU A 51 -5.11 3.00 -6.09
N ALA A 52 -6.19 3.68 -5.76
CA ALA A 52 -7.52 3.09 -5.80
C ALA A 52 -8.51 3.94 -6.57
N THR A 53 -9.43 3.27 -7.26
CA THR A 53 -10.56 3.92 -7.90
C THR A 53 -11.77 3.93 -6.96
N PHE A 54 -12.33 5.12 -6.75
CA PHE A 54 -13.59 5.31 -6.07
C PHE A 54 -14.72 5.49 -7.10
N LYS A 55 -15.81 4.74 -6.91
CA LYS A 55 -17.01 4.85 -7.76
C LYS A 55 -17.63 6.23 -7.57
N LEU A 56 -18.33 6.71 -8.51
CA LEU A 56 -18.84 8.00 -8.83
C LEU A 56 -17.95 8.67 -9.90
N ASN A 57 -18.08 8.21 -11.15
CA ASN A 57 -17.30 8.60 -12.32
C ASN A 57 -15.78 8.28 -12.26
N GLY A 58 -15.37 7.33 -11.41
CA GLY A 58 -14.02 6.78 -11.47
C GLY A 58 -12.92 7.72 -10.96
N VAL A 59 -13.09 8.34 -9.78
CA VAL A 59 -12.03 9.14 -9.14
C VAL A 59 -10.87 8.25 -8.75
N ILE A 60 -9.70 8.47 -9.34
CA ILE A 60 -8.47 7.75 -9.00
C ILE A 60 -7.73 8.53 -7.91
N VAL A 61 -7.40 7.84 -6.83
CA VAL A 61 -6.77 8.41 -5.64
C VAL A 61 -5.47 7.66 -5.37
N TRP A 62 -4.38 8.39 -5.21
CA TRP A 62 -3.13 7.86 -4.68
C TRP A 62 -3.04 8.17 -3.18
N CYS A 63 -2.54 7.23 -2.40
CA CYS A 63 -2.13 7.43 -1.02
C CYS A 63 -0.83 6.68 -0.75
N GLY A 64 -0.08 7.16 0.25
CA GLY A 64 0.99 6.43 0.89
C GLY A 64 0.74 6.33 2.40
N ILE A 65 1.10 5.21 3.02
CA ILE A 65 1.06 5.08 4.48
C ILE A 65 2.38 4.56 5.03
N SER A 66 2.68 5.00 6.24
CA SER A 66 3.81 4.53 7.04
C SER A 66 3.36 4.42 8.50
N ALA A 67 4.23 3.93 9.38
CA ALA A 67 3.95 3.93 10.82
C ALA A 67 3.77 5.33 11.41
N LEU A 68 4.20 6.40 10.73
CA LEU A 68 4.05 7.79 11.16
C LEU A 68 2.71 8.41 10.73
N GLY A 69 2.02 7.82 9.75
CA GLY A 69 0.75 8.34 9.26
C GLY A 69 0.55 8.13 7.76
N ILE A 70 -0.37 8.93 7.20
CA ILE A 70 -0.75 8.91 5.78
C ILE A 70 -0.14 10.08 5.03
N ILE A 71 0.27 9.84 3.78
CA ILE A 71 0.65 10.83 2.78
C ILE A 71 -0.44 10.87 1.72
N GLY A 72 -0.93 12.05 1.37
CA GLY A 72 -2.09 12.22 0.49
C GLY A 72 -3.40 12.45 1.27
N PRO A 73 -4.56 12.28 0.63
CA PRO A 73 -4.79 11.73 -0.71
C PRO A 73 -4.39 12.70 -1.84
N PHE A 74 -3.89 12.14 -2.94
CA PHE A 74 -3.74 12.86 -4.19
C PHE A 74 -4.77 12.37 -5.21
N PHE A 75 -5.43 13.30 -5.91
CA PHE A 75 -6.48 12.97 -6.88
C PHE A 75 -5.97 13.17 -8.31
N PHE A 76 -5.99 12.12 -9.11
CA PHE A 76 -5.73 12.26 -10.54
C PHE A 76 -6.95 12.83 -11.25
N ASN A 77 -6.72 13.77 -12.16
CA ASN A 77 -7.77 14.35 -13.01
C ASN A 77 -7.99 13.53 -14.31
N GLU A 78 -7.08 12.61 -14.59
CA GLU A 78 -7.06 11.77 -15.80
C GLU A 78 -6.51 10.37 -15.48
N THR A 79 -6.46 9.51 -16.50
CA THR A 79 -5.88 8.16 -16.37
C THR A 79 -4.39 8.26 -15.99
N VAL A 80 -3.98 7.47 -15.01
CA VAL A 80 -2.58 7.38 -14.57
C VAL A 80 -1.73 6.77 -15.66
N ASN A 81 -0.73 7.51 -16.11
CA ASN A 81 0.29 7.07 -17.05
C ASN A 81 1.69 7.37 -16.50
N GLY A 82 2.75 6.98 -17.23
CA GLY A 82 4.12 7.17 -16.76
C GLY A 82 4.51 8.62 -16.50
N GLU A 83 4.01 9.56 -17.33
CA GLU A 83 4.29 10.99 -17.18
C GLU A 83 3.54 11.58 -15.98
N SER A 84 2.23 11.31 -15.86
CA SER A 84 1.43 11.82 -14.73
C SER A 84 1.91 11.25 -13.39
N TYR A 85 2.41 10.00 -13.38
CA TYR A 85 2.98 9.41 -12.17
C TYR A 85 4.37 9.97 -11.84
N LEU A 86 5.20 10.23 -12.84
CA LEU A 86 6.49 10.91 -12.66
C LEU A 86 6.30 12.31 -12.05
N ASN A 87 5.36 13.09 -12.58
CA ASN A 87 5.02 14.40 -12.04
C ASN A 87 4.52 14.29 -10.58
N LEU A 88 3.63 13.33 -10.29
CA LEU A 88 3.18 13.05 -8.93
C LEU A 88 4.37 12.74 -8.01
N PHE A 89 5.31 11.91 -8.47
CA PHE A 89 6.49 11.53 -7.67
C PHE A 89 7.35 12.75 -7.33
N GLN A 90 7.67 13.56 -8.33
CA GLN A 90 8.57 14.69 -8.19
C GLN A 90 7.95 15.88 -7.43
N GLU A 91 6.67 16.17 -7.69
CA GLU A 91 6.03 17.37 -7.16
C GLU A 91 5.27 17.14 -5.85
N PHE A 92 4.95 15.89 -5.54
CA PHE A 92 4.15 15.59 -4.35
C PHE A 92 4.77 14.49 -3.48
N ILE A 93 5.03 13.27 -4.00
CA ILE A 93 5.46 12.14 -3.15
C ILE A 93 6.81 12.43 -2.51
N GLY A 94 7.82 12.77 -3.29
CA GLY A 94 9.17 13.05 -2.79
C GLY A 94 9.18 14.14 -1.72
N PRO A 95 8.65 15.34 -1.99
CA PRO A 95 8.53 16.40 -0.99
C PRO A 95 7.79 16.00 0.29
N GLN A 96 6.67 15.29 0.19
CA GLN A 96 5.89 14.86 1.36
C GLN A 96 6.64 13.82 2.21
N ILE A 97 7.38 12.91 1.58
CA ILE A 97 8.23 11.95 2.31
C ILE A 97 9.37 12.69 3.01
N THR A 98 10.01 13.64 2.34
CA THR A 98 11.07 14.47 2.94
C THR A 98 10.54 15.28 4.13
N GLU A 99 9.34 15.86 4.02
CA GLU A 99 8.69 16.57 5.12
C GLU A 99 8.41 15.67 6.33
N MET A 100 7.94 14.43 6.07
CA MET A 100 7.56 13.47 7.12
C MET A 100 8.77 12.85 7.83
N PHE A 101 9.85 12.55 7.11
CA PHE A 101 10.97 11.76 7.61
C PHE A 101 12.29 12.52 7.72
N GLY A 102 12.44 13.68 7.05
CA GLY A 102 13.70 14.41 6.90
C GLY A 102 14.51 13.95 5.68
N GLU A 103 15.47 14.80 5.25
CA GLU A 103 16.25 14.58 4.01
C GLU A 103 17.21 13.39 4.09
N ASP A 104 17.81 13.12 5.26
CA ASP A 104 18.82 12.07 5.47
C ASP A 104 18.21 10.76 6.03
N SER A 105 16.92 10.52 5.84
CA SER A 105 16.26 9.37 6.41
C SER A 105 16.52 8.09 5.62
N ASP A 106 16.79 6.98 6.33
CA ASP A 106 16.92 5.62 5.79
C ASP A 106 15.52 5.02 5.56
N ILE A 107 14.82 5.53 4.55
CA ILE A 107 13.43 5.17 4.24
C ILE A 107 13.35 4.32 2.99
N TYR A 108 12.48 3.34 3.04
CA TYR A 108 12.09 2.52 1.89
C TYR A 108 10.76 3.01 1.31
N PHE A 109 10.71 3.11 -0.01
CA PHE A 109 9.49 3.48 -0.72
C PHE A 109 8.96 2.30 -1.53
N GLN A 110 7.75 1.84 -1.24
CA GLN A 110 7.13 0.74 -1.96
C GLN A 110 6.08 1.27 -2.94
N GLN A 111 6.13 0.74 -4.16
CA GLN A 111 5.10 0.88 -5.18
C GLN A 111 4.80 -0.47 -5.83
N ASN A 112 3.57 -0.64 -6.34
CA ASN A 112 3.19 -1.88 -7.00
C ASN A 112 3.78 -2.00 -8.42
N GLY A 113 3.49 -3.11 -9.11
CA GLY A 113 4.03 -3.40 -10.46
C GLY A 113 3.17 -2.85 -11.61
N ALA A 114 2.32 -1.83 -11.40
CA ALA A 114 1.53 -1.24 -12.47
C ALA A 114 2.42 -0.59 -13.56
N PRO A 115 1.99 -0.59 -14.84
CA PRO A 115 2.80 -0.04 -15.93
C PRO A 115 3.36 1.37 -15.72
N PRO A 116 2.63 2.34 -15.14
CA PRO A 116 3.17 3.67 -14.85
C PRO A 116 4.38 3.66 -13.91
N HIS A 117 4.42 2.73 -12.94
CA HIS A 117 5.43 2.69 -11.87
C HIS A 117 6.79 2.16 -12.30
N TYR A 118 6.90 1.54 -13.46
CA TYR A 118 8.19 1.12 -14.03
C TYR A 118 8.50 1.81 -15.37
N HIS A 119 7.88 2.98 -15.60
CA HIS A 119 8.22 3.82 -16.73
C HIS A 119 9.70 4.19 -16.71
N ARG A 120 10.33 4.21 -17.90
CA ARG A 120 11.78 4.40 -18.02
C ARG A 120 12.28 5.66 -17.29
N ASP A 121 11.54 6.76 -17.40
CA ASP A 121 11.96 8.07 -16.91
C ASP A 121 11.72 8.24 -15.38
N LEU A 122 10.94 7.35 -14.75
CA LEU A 122 10.73 7.34 -13.30
C LEU A 122 11.91 6.72 -12.54
N ARG A 123 12.66 5.81 -13.17
CA ARG A 123 13.70 5.04 -12.50
C ARG A 123 14.82 5.91 -11.94
N ALA A 124 15.33 6.85 -12.74
CA ALA A 124 16.40 7.73 -12.30
C ALA A 124 15.99 8.64 -11.11
N PRO A 125 14.81 9.26 -11.09
CA PRO A 125 14.30 9.94 -9.91
C PRO A 125 14.15 9.04 -8.67
N LEU A 126 13.65 7.80 -8.82
CA LEU A 126 13.56 6.85 -7.71
C LEU A 126 14.94 6.50 -7.15
N ASP A 127 15.90 6.18 -8.03
CA ASP A 127 17.27 5.86 -7.63
C ASP A 127 17.99 7.05 -6.97
N ALA A 128 17.65 8.28 -7.35
CA ALA A 128 18.19 9.49 -6.76
C ALA A 128 17.64 9.77 -5.35
N VAL A 129 16.35 9.57 -5.15
CA VAL A 129 15.67 9.85 -3.86
C VAL A 129 15.80 8.66 -2.90
N PHE A 130 15.73 7.43 -3.41
CA PHE A 130 15.76 6.19 -2.62
C PHE A 130 16.87 5.24 -3.12
N PRO A 131 18.14 5.58 -2.99
CA PRO A 131 19.25 4.78 -3.51
C PRO A 131 19.28 3.39 -2.86
N ASN A 132 18.95 2.36 -3.65
CA ASN A 132 18.81 0.95 -3.23
C ASN A 132 17.73 0.67 -2.18
N THR A 133 16.82 1.62 -1.92
CA THR A 133 15.77 1.49 -0.89
C THR A 133 14.35 1.62 -1.44
N TRP A 134 14.15 1.59 -2.76
CA TRP A 134 12.80 1.47 -3.29
C TRP A 134 12.43 0.02 -3.64
N ILE A 135 11.17 -0.31 -3.34
CA ILE A 135 10.56 -1.63 -3.48
C ILE A 135 9.55 -1.56 -4.62
N GLY A 136 9.72 -2.37 -5.65
CA GLY A 136 8.80 -2.34 -6.80
C GLY A 136 9.30 -3.19 -7.96
N ARG A 137 8.50 -3.25 -9.00
CA ARG A 137 8.85 -4.01 -10.20
C ARG A 137 10.13 -3.47 -10.85
N ARG A 138 11.14 -4.33 -11.06
CA ARG A 138 12.46 -3.99 -11.60
C ARG A 138 13.27 -3.04 -10.71
N GLY A 139 12.90 -2.93 -9.45
CA GLY A 139 13.65 -2.19 -8.44
C GLY A 139 14.80 -2.98 -7.85
N PRO A 140 15.60 -2.33 -7.00
CA PRO A 140 16.63 -3.01 -6.22
C PRO A 140 16.02 -4.08 -5.29
N ILE A 141 14.76 -3.88 -4.88
CA ILE A 141 13.98 -4.85 -4.11
C ILE A 141 12.69 -5.10 -4.91
N GLU A 142 12.51 -6.33 -5.40
CA GLU A 142 11.34 -6.64 -6.21
C GLU A 142 10.12 -6.92 -5.34
N TYR A 143 9.03 -6.16 -5.56
CA TYR A 143 7.74 -6.44 -4.94
C TYR A 143 6.99 -7.53 -5.71
N PRO A 144 6.50 -8.59 -5.06
CA PRO A 144 5.82 -9.68 -5.74
C PRO A 144 4.49 -9.24 -6.35
N ALA A 145 4.27 -9.61 -7.60
CA ALA A 145 3.02 -9.34 -8.28
C ALA A 145 1.84 -10.08 -7.62
N ARG A 146 0.61 -9.60 -7.85
CA ARG A 146 -0.65 -10.24 -7.38
C ARG A 146 -0.69 -10.52 -5.87
N SER A 147 -0.09 -9.60 -5.08
CA SER A 147 0.08 -9.74 -3.63
C SER A 147 -0.64 -8.64 -2.83
N PRO A 148 -1.97 -8.45 -3.03
CA PRO A 148 -2.73 -7.46 -2.25
C PRO A 148 -2.79 -7.81 -0.76
N ASP A 149 -2.62 -9.07 -0.41
CA ASP A 149 -2.54 -9.57 0.96
C ASP A 149 -1.23 -9.21 1.67
N LEU A 150 -0.21 -8.75 0.94
CA LEU A 150 1.10 -8.34 1.48
C LEU A 150 1.29 -6.82 1.56
N THR A 151 0.33 -6.00 1.12
CA THR A 151 0.41 -4.54 1.24
C THR A 151 -0.68 -3.97 2.13
N PRO A 152 -0.34 -3.09 3.09
CA PRO A 152 -1.34 -2.47 3.96
C PRO A 152 -2.30 -1.54 3.20
N MET A 153 -1.97 -1.16 1.98
CA MET A 153 -2.85 -0.40 1.12
C MET A 153 -4.13 -1.20 0.81
N ASP A 154 -3.98 -2.47 0.39
CA ASP A 154 -5.10 -3.32 0.00
C ASP A 154 -5.79 -3.99 1.19
N PHE A 155 -5.02 -4.57 2.14
CA PHE A 155 -5.66 -5.31 3.23
C PHE A 155 -6.26 -4.40 4.31
N PHE A 156 -5.87 -3.11 4.36
CA PHE A 156 -6.34 -2.16 5.36
C PHE A 156 -6.91 -0.88 4.73
N LEU A 157 -6.07 -0.02 4.10
CA LEU A 157 -6.42 1.36 3.79
C LEU A 157 -7.63 1.48 2.87
N TRP A 158 -7.61 0.79 1.72
CA TRP A 158 -8.67 0.92 0.73
C TRP A 158 -10.01 0.38 1.21
N GLY A 159 -10.01 -0.69 2.00
CA GLY A 159 -11.21 -1.21 2.64
C GLY A 159 -11.78 -0.22 3.62
N TYR A 160 -10.96 0.27 4.55
CA TYR A 160 -11.35 1.26 5.55
C TYR A 160 -11.93 2.54 4.91
N LEU A 161 -11.23 3.11 3.93
CA LEU A 161 -11.69 4.34 3.27
C LEU A 161 -13.00 4.12 2.52
N LYS A 162 -13.11 3.03 1.74
CA LYS A 162 -14.34 2.76 0.97
C LYS A 162 -15.55 2.57 1.89
N ASP A 163 -15.41 1.82 2.97
CA ASP A 163 -16.50 1.58 3.92
C ASP A 163 -16.99 2.88 4.55
N ASN A 164 -16.08 3.74 5.02
CA ASN A 164 -16.42 4.99 5.70
C ASN A 164 -16.91 6.08 4.72
N VAL A 165 -16.26 6.23 3.58
CA VAL A 165 -16.65 7.22 2.55
C VAL A 165 -18.05 6.93 2.02
N TYR A 166 -18.35 5.67 1.68
CA TYR A 166 -19.65 5.33 1.11
C TYR A 166 -20.79 5.24 2.15
N ALA A 167 -20.46 5.10 3.44
CA ALA A 167 -21.44 5.23 4.51
C ALA A 167 -22.16 6.59 4.46
N ASN A 168 -21.45 7.66 4.08
CA ASN A 168 -21.98 9.02 3.96
C ASN A 168 -22.65 9.33 2.62
N LYS A 169 -22.67 8.37 1.67
CA LYS A 169 -23.38 8.46 0.38
C LYS A 169 -23.11 9.75 -0.39
N PRO A 170 -21.86 10.13 -0.69
CA PRO A 170 -21.55 11.32 -1.46
C PRO A 170 -22.22 11.25 -2.83
N ARG A 171 -22.83 12.37 -3.27
CA ARG A 171 -23.64 12.43 -4.51
C ARG A 171 -22.94 13.18 -5.66
N THR A 172 -21.85 13.88 -5.39
CA THR A 172 -21.06 14.62 -6.38
C THR A 172 -19.58 14.24 -6.25
N ILE A 173 -18.79 14.50 -7.31
CA ILE A 173 -17.35 14.26 -7.29
C ILE A 173 -16.68 15.08 -6.18
N ASP A 174 -17.06 16.35 -6.05
CA ASP A 174 -16.48 17.23 -5.03
C ASP A 174 -16.82 16.75 -3.61
N ALA A 175 -18.07 16.34 -3.37
CA ALA A 175 -18.46 15.74 -2.08
C ALA A 175 -17.70 14.42 -1.81
N LEU A 176 -17.44 13.62 -2.85
CA LEU A 176 -16.64 12.40 -2.74
C LEU A 176 -15.18 12.71 -2.37
N LYS A 177 -14.55 13.66 -3.05
CA LYS A 177 -13.17 14.08 -2.77
C LYS A 177 -13.03 14.62 -1.34
N LEU A 178 -13.91 15.53 -0.93
CA LEU A 178 -13.95 16.09 0.43
C LEU A 178 -14.12 14.99 1.50
N GLU A 179 -14.98 14.01 1.22
CA GLU A 179 -15.19 12.90 2.14
C GLU A 179 -13.97 11.98 2.24
N ILE A 180 -13.29 11.71 1.12
CA ILE A 180 -12.03 10.95 1.13
C ILE A 180 -10.95 11.69 1.93
N GLU A 181 -10.77 12.99 1.72
CA GLU A 181 -9.82 13.82 2.48
C GLU A 181 -10.14 13.80 3.98
N ARG A 182 -11.42 13.92 4.34
CA ARG A 182 -11.86 13.86 5.73
C ARG A 182 -11.54 12.50 6.35
N GLN A 183 -11.90 11.41 5.67
CA GLN A 183 -11.65 10.06 6.17
C GLN A 183 -10.16 9.76 6.32
N CYS A 184 -9.32 10.21 5.38
CA CYS A 184 -7.85 10.09 5.51
C CYS A 184 -7.32 10.81 6.75
N ARG A 185 -7.80 12.03 7.02
CA ARG A 185 -7.41 12.84 8.17
C ARG A 185 -7.86 12.26 9.50
N ASP A 186 -9.04 11.64 9.50
CA ASP A 186 -9.69 11.12 10.69
C ASP A 186 -9.15 9.74 11.13
N ILE A 187 -8.29 9.08 10.33
CA ILE A 187 -7.64 7.82 10.72
C ILE A 187 -6.67 8.08 11.89
N PRO A 188 -6.84 7.41 13.03
CA PRO A 188 -5.91 7.56 14.17
C PRO A 188 -4.47 7.12 13.81
N ASN A 189 -3.47 7.91 14.23
CA ASN A 189 -2.07 7.62 13.90
C ASN A 189 -1.56 6.29 14.49
N ASP A 190 -2.08 5.87 15.64
CA ASP A 190 -1.76 4.57 16.24
C ASP A 190 -2.21 3.40 15.36
N MET A 191 -3.29 3.55 14.62
CA MET A 191 -3.77 2.53 13.67
C MET A 191 -2.75 2.28 12.54
N PHE A 192 -2.10 3.31 12.02
CA PHE A 192 -1.05 3.14 11.01
C PHE A 192 0.14 2.36 11.55
N ARG A 193 0.58 2.68 12.77
CA ARG A 193 1.66 1.95 13.44
C ARG A 193 1.30 0.49 13.63
N ASP A 194 0.13 0.19 14.19
CA ASP A 194 -0.32 -1.18 14.45
C ASP A 194 -0.42 -1.99 13.15
N VAL A 195 -0.90 -1.37 12.06
CA VAL A 195 -0.97 -1.99 10.74
C VAL A 195 0.42 -2.32 10.20
N CYS A 196 1.37 -1.37 10.26
CA CYS A 196 2.75 -1.60 9.81
C CYS A 196 3.45 -2.69 10.65
N GLU A 197 3.26 -2.70 11.97
CA GLU A 197 3.80 -3.72 12.86
C GLU A 197 3.19 -5.11 12.62
N SER A 198 1.93 -5.18 12.15
CA SER A 198 1.26 -6.45 11.82
C SER A 198 1.82 -7.16 10.60
N LEU A 199 2.60 -6.47 9.75
CA LEU A 199 3.15 -7.01 8.50
C LEU A 199 4.05 -8.23 8.74
N GLY A 200 4.88 -8.22 9.78
CA GLY A 200 5.73 -9.36 10.10
C GLY A 200 4.94 -10.66 10.30
N ALA A 201 3.83 -10.60 11.04
CA ALA A 201 2.96 -11.75 11.24
C ALA A 201 2.25 -12.20 9.94
N ARG A 202 1.91 -11.24 9.04
CA ARG A 202 1.32 -11.57 7.72
C ARG A 202 2.34 -12.28 6.83
N TYR A 203 3.56 -11.80 6.80
CA TYR A 203 4.63 -12.38 5.98
C TYR A 203 5.03 -13.76 6.49
N GLN A 204 5.06 -13.96 7.82
CA GLN A 204 5.25 -15.30 8.37
C GLN A 204 4.15 -16.27 7.90
N ARG A 205 2.88 -15.85 7.89
CA ARG A 205 1.78 -16.68 7.36
C ARG A 205 1.91 -16.97 5.86
N CYS A 206 2.46 -16.05 5.09
CA CYS A 206 2.77 -16.29 3.69
C CYS A 206 3.83 -17.39 3.53
N LEU A 207 4.91 -17.34 4.35
CA LEU A 207 5.94 -18.36 4.37
C LEU A 207 5.38 -19.72 4.81
N ASP A 208 4.59 -19.76 5.89
CA ASP A 208 3.96 -20.98 6.40
C ASP A 208 3.04 -21.64 5.35
N ASN A 209 2.55 -20.85 4.38
CA ASN A 209 1.73 -21.32 3.26
C ASN A 209 2.53 -21.42 1.93
N ASN A 210 3.87 -21.51 2.00
CA ASN A 210 4.76 -21.64 0.85
C ASN A 210 4.50 -20.59 -0.24
N GLY A 211 4.29 -19.34 0.14
CA GLY A 211 4.01 -18.24 -0.77
C GLY A 211 2.59 -18.18 -1.35
N HIS A 212 1.76 -19.18 -1.09
CA HIS A 212 0.37 -19.18 -1.58
C HIS A 212 -0.53 -18.23 -0.78
N GLN A 213 -1.74 -17.98 -1.27
CA GLN A 213 -2.76 -17.16 -0.62
C GLN A 213 -3.13 -17.76 0.74
N PHE A 214 -3.13 -16.94 1.80
CA PHE A 214 -3.34 -17.41 3.18
C PHE A 214 -4.58 -16.78 3.86
N GLU A 215 -5.24 -15.82 3.23
CA GLU A 215 -6.39 -15.14 3.85
C GLU A 215 -7.63 -16.04 4.00
N HIS A 216 -7.73 -17.10 3.20
CA HIS A 216 -8.83 -18.08 3.29
C HIS A 216 -8.56 -19.21 4.29
N SER A 217 -7.36 -19.26 4.87
CA SER A 217 -6.95 -20.33 5.80
C SER A 217 -7.25 -19.98 7.27
N GLN A 218 -8.09 -18.98 7.54
CA GLN A 218 -8.52 -18.68 8.91
C GLN A 218 -9.69 -19.59 9.30
N THR A 219 -9.36 -20.72 9.90
CA THR A 219 -10.28 -21.53 10.70
C THR A 219 -10.48 -20.94 12.10
#